data_5a2005e17bd247dccbfeda4d0b114a2a
#
_entry.id   5a2005e17bd247dccbfeda4d0b114a2a
#
_cell.length_a   1.000
_cell.length_b   1.000
_cell.length_c   1.000
_cell.angle_alpha   90.00
_cell.angle_beta   90.00
_cell.angle_gamma   90.00
#
_symmetry.space_group_name_H-M   'P 1'
#
loop_
_entity.id
_entity.type
_entity.pdbx_description
1 polymer ?
#
loop_
_entity_poly.entity_id
_entity_poly.type
_entity_poly.pdbx_seq_one_letter_code
_entity_poly.pdbx_strand_id
1 'polypeptide(L)'
;MERLASVRVPRIYLKSEKEEEKNSAARNEVERFYDDEYEEWDRLEWHTPEFEVTKRYMEEYIPNDTPQKILDIGGGPGRYSIFLAQKGHDVTLFDLSGKNIRQAIEKAQEADVLLDSCIHGDALRLSEYLYKAEQYDVVLLMGPLYHLMREQDREKALQEALRVLKPGGLLFASFISTYAPIQDYASGLYDFGDMDRLLAGLEDGTAQPGKNFTNSYFCGEKEAEDMMEKAGLCQLAFAGVENILCGKEELLHKLASQQQEKWLNLAWRLSQDRKLLGMSEHFLYIGRKQ
;
A
#
# COMPACT_ATOMS: atom_id res chain seq x y z
N MET A 1 -3.06 11.03 44.12
CA MET A 1 -1.85 10.53 43.41
C MET A 1 -2.28 10.23 42.00
N GLU A 2 -2.19 11.20 41.12
CA GLU A 2 -2.39 11.01 39.67
C GLU A 2 -1.24 10.19 39.17
N ARG A 3 -1.57 9.04 38.57
CA ARG A 3 -0.61 8.26 37.79
C ARG A 3 -0.27 9.10 36.55
N LEU A 4 0.94 9.65 36.52
CA LEU A 4 1.54 10.14 35.27
C LEU A 4 1.48 8.98 34.26
N ALA A 5 0.56 9.07 33.31
CA ALA A 5 0.56 8.21 32.16
C ALA A 5 1.93 8.41 31.48
N SER A 6 2.72 7.35 31.42
CA SER A 6 4.00 7.39 30.68
C SER A 6 3.65 7.77 29.25
N VAL A 7 4.10 8.92 28.81
CA VAL A 7 4.00 9.35 27.42
C VAL A 7 4.74 8.30 26.59
N ARG A 8 4.01 7.42 25.91
CA ARG A 8 4.62 6.52 24.93
C ARG A 8 5.07 7.37 23.76
N VAL A 9 6.33 7.29 23.40
CA VAL A 9 6.91 7.93 22.21
C VAL A 9 7.14 6.82 21.18
N PRO A 10 6.84 7.03 19.88
CA PRO A 10 7.09 6.03 18.85
C PRO A 10 8.58 5.67 18.83
N ARG A 11 8.90 4.41 18.59
CA ARG A 11 10.28 3.98 18.34
C ARG A 11 10.62 4.38 16.91
N ILE A 12 11.50 5.35 16.75
CA ILE A 12 11.89 5.88 15.45
C ILE A 12 13.26 5.29 15.07
N TYR A 13 13.31 4.64 13.92
CA TYR A 13 14.53 4.09 13.32
C TYR A 13 14.74 4.77 11.95
N LEU A 14 15.30 5.99 11.99
CA LEU A 14 15.74 6.70 10.80
C LEU A 14 17.24 6.47 10.61
N LYS A 15 17.68 6.33 9.36
CA LYS A 15 19.10 6.45 9.03
C LYS A 15 19.54 7.86 9.40
N SER A 16 20.77 8.02 9.91
CA SER A 16 21.30 9.34 10.21
C SER A 16 21.51 10.15 8.92
N GLU A 17 21.35 11.48 8.97
CA GLU A 17 21.60 12.37 7.82
C GLU A 17 22.98 12.11 7.16
N LYS A 18 23.99 11.74 7.95
CA LYS A 18 25.33 11.37 7.45
C LYS A 18 25.36 10.04 6.68
N GLU A 19 24.45 9.11 6.99
CA GLU A 19 24.29 7.85 6.23
C GLU A 19 23.45 8.10 4.98
N GLU A 20 22.48 9.01 5.01
CA GLU A 20 21.72 9.45 3.85
C GLU A 20 22.62 10.19 2.84
N GLU A 21 23.47 11.12 3.27
CA GLU A 21 24.44 11.82 2.41
C GLU A 21 25.49 10.88 1.79
N LYS A 22 26.01 9.91 2.53
CA LYS A 22 26.96 8.91 2.00
C LYS A 22 26.32 7.98 0.98
N ASN A 23 25.03 7.71 1.08
CA ASN A 23 24.28 6.82 0.20
C ASN A 23 23.54 7.55 -0.94
N SER A 24 23.65 8.88 -1.05
CA SER A 24 22.90 9.65 -2.05
C SER A 24 23.17 9.19 -3.50
N ALA A 25 24.37 8.69 -3.79
CA ALA A 25 24.73 8.12 -5.09
C ALA A 25 24.25 6.66 -5.29
N ALA A 26 23.82 5.98 -4.21
CA ALA A 26 23.37 4.58 -4.21
C ALA A 26 21.88 4.43 -3.88
N ARG A 27 21.14 5.56 -3.77
CA ARG A 27 19.69 5.53 -3.56
C ARG A 27 19.00 4.80 -4.69
N ASN A 28 18.06 3.93 -4.33
CA ASN A 28 17.14 3.31 -5.26
C ASN A 28 16.31 4.40 -5.99
N GLU A 29 16.01 4.19 -7.27
CA GLU A 29 15.19 5.11 -8.07
C GLU A 29 13.82 5.38 -7.43
N VAL A 30 13.18 4.35 -6.88
CA VAL A 30 11.91 4.45 -6.15
C VAL A 30 12.05 5.33 -4.90
N GLU A 31 13.13 5.13 -4.09
CA GLU A 31 13.41 5.95 -2.92
C GLU A 31 13.55 7.43 -3.28
N ARG A 32 14.31 7.74 -4.35
CA ARG A 32 14.47 9.12 -4.84
C ARG A 32 13.17 9.75 -5.29
N PHE A 33 12.35 8.99 -6.03
CA PHE A 33 11.07 9.48 -6.51
C PHE A 33 10.18 9.92 -5.33
N TYR A 34 10.02 9.09 -4.29
CA TYR A 34 9.19 9.42 -3.13
C TYR A 34 9.82 10.46 -2.21
N ASP A 35 11.15 10.55 -2.11
CA ASP A 35 11.81 11.55 -1.29
C ASP A 35 11.84 12.94 -1.93
N ASP A 36 12.05 13.00 -3.24
CA ASP A 36 12.43 14.25 -3.90
C ASP A 36 11.34 14.79 -4.85
N GLU A 37 10.45 13.93 -5.39
CA GLU A 37 9.59 14.31 -6.52
C GLU A 37 8.07 14.15 -6.26
N TYR A 38 7.67 13.35 -5.25
CA TYR A 38 6.28 12.94 -5.11
C TYR A 38 5.68 13.22 -3.73
N GLU A 39 4.37 13.60 -3.71
CA GLU A 39 3.59 13.85 -2.49
C GLU A 39 2.51 12.77 -2.31
N GLU A 40 2.89 11.65 -1.71
CA GLU A 40 2.02 10.47 -1.56
C GLU A 40 0.80 10.72 -0.65
N TRP A 41 0.90 11.63 0.33
CA TRP A 41 -0.23 11.94 1.21
C TRP A 41 -1.44 12.44 0.44
N ASP A 42 -1.20 13.37 -0.51
CA ASP A 42 -2.26 14.02 -1.28
C ASP A 42 -2.86 13.06 -2.31
N ARG A 43 -2.07 12.09 -2.81
CA ARG A 43 -2.54 11.07 -3.76
C ARG A 43 -3.76 10.31 -3.22
N LEU A 44 -3.67 9.72 -2.02
CA LEU A 44 -4.78 8.96 -1.43
C LEU A 44 -5.96 9.85 -0.98
N GLU A 45 -5.76 11.15 -0.86
CA GLU A 45 -6.87 12.09 -0.66
C GLU A 45 -7.66 12.27 -1.95
N TRP A 46 -6.96 12.36 -3.07
CA TRP A 46 -7.58 12.42 -4.39
C TRP A 46 -8.20 11.08 -4.79
N HIS A 47 -7.49 9.96 -4.65
CA HIS A 47 -7.94 8.61 -4.97
C HIS A 47 -8.87 8.03 -3.87
N THR A 48 -9.93 8.77 -3.56
CA THR A 48 -10.90 8.41 -2.52
C THR A 48 -11.47 7.01 -2.65
N PRO A 49 -11.83 6.48 -3.86
CA PRO A 49 -12.35 5.12 -3.98
C PRO A 49 -11.36 4.06 -3.51
N GLU A 50 -10.08 4.14 -3.89
CA GLU A 50 -9.03 3.24 -3.45
C GLU A 50 -8.95 3.21 -1.92
N PHE A 51 -8.83 4.38 -1.31
CA PHE A 51 -8.67 4.50 0.14
C PHE A 51 -9.90 4.00 0.91
N GLU A 52 -11.10 4.45 0.54
CA GLU A 52 -12.32 4.14 1.27
C GLU A 52 -12.77 2.69 1.11
N VAL A 53 -12.61 2.10 -0.09
CA VAL A 53 -12.94 0.68 -0.30
C VAL A 53 -11.94 -0.22 0.44
N THR A 54 -10.65 0.09 0.39
CA THR A 54 -9.62 -0.65 1.14
C THR A 54 -9.87 -0.60 2.65
N LYS A 55 -10.22 0.56 3.21
CA LYS A 55 -10.58 0.71 4.63
C LYS A 55 -11.75 -0.19 5.03
N ARG A 56 -12.78 -0.31 4.19
CA ARG A 56 -13.93 -1.20 4.45
C ARG A 56 -13.50 -2.65 4.53
N TYR A 57 -12.56 -3.09 3.68
CA TYR A 57 -11.97 -4.42 3.77
C TYR A 57 -11.14 -4.60 5.05
N MET A 58 -10.40 -3.58 5.47
CA MET A 58 -9.70 -3.62 6.76
C MET A 58 -10.68 -3.75 7.93
N GLU A 59 -11.77 -2.98 7.92
CA GLU A 59 -12.82 -3.06 8.95
C GLU A 59 -13.57 -4.40 8.95
N GLU A 60 -13.73 -5.05 7.79
CA GLU A 60 -14.40 -6.34 7.67
C GLU A 60 -13.53 -7.50 8.17
N TYR A 61 -12.23 -7.49 7.84
CA TYR A 61 -11.35 -8.64 8.09
C TYR A 61 -10.48 -8.51 9.34
N ILE A 62 -10.13 -7.30 9.77
CA ILE A 62 -9.30 -7.09 10.97
C ILE A 62 -10.22 -7.03 12.20
N PRO A 63 -10.03 -7.93 13.19
CA PRO A 63 -10.84 -7.90 14.40
C PRO A 63 -10.72 -6.57 15.15
N ASN A 64 -11.86 -5.96 15.48
CA ASN A 64 -11.92 -4.66 16.18
C ASN A 64 -12.17 -4.79 17.71
N ASP A 65 -12.43 -5.99 18.21
CA ASP A 65 -12.70 -6.29 19.62
C ASP A 65 -11.42 -6.37 20.47
N THR A 66 -10.31 -6.61 19.84
CA THR A 66 -8.98 -6.71 20.47
C THR A 66 -7.92 -6.00 19.65
N PRO A 67 -6.97 -5.26 20.27
CA PRO A 67 -5.84 -4.67 19.58
C PRO A 67 -5.03 -5.73 18.82
N GLN A 68 -4.81 -5.49 17.53
CA GLN A 68 -3.96 -6.33 16.69
C GLN A 68 -2.58 -5.69 16.54
N LYS A 69 -1.53 -6.51 16.42
CA LYS A 69 -0.20 -6.05 16.01
C LYS A 69 -0.12 -6.06 14.50
N ILE A 70 0.00 -4.88 13.93
CA ILE A 70 -0.02 -4.67 12.48
C ILE A 70 1.32 -4.13 12.00
N LEU A 71 1.83 -4.71 10.91
CA LEU A 71 2.98 -4.18 10.19
C LEU A 71 2.52 -3.66 8.82
N ASP A 72 2.80 -2.40 8.54
CA ASP A 72 2.52 -1.74 7.27
C ASP A 72 3.82 -1.56 6.48
N ILE A 73 4.07 -2.43 5.50
CA ILE A 73 5.29 -2.45 4.68
C ILE A 73 5.05 -1.66 3.40
N GLY A 74 5.81 -0.58 3.21
CA GLY A 74 5.58 0.40 2.16
C GLY A 74 4.38 1.27 2.47
N GLY A 75 4.16 1.59 3.77
CA GLY A 75 3.00 2.34 4.23
C GLY A 75 3.02 3.84 3.88
N GLY A 76 4.06 4.30 3.18
CA GLY A 76 4.19 5.69 2.76
C GLY A 76 4.09 6.66 3.93
N PRO A 77 3.35 7.78 3.78
CA PRO A 77 3.12 8.76 4.84
C PRO A 77 2.09 8.29 5.88
N GLY A 78 1.70 7.01 5.89
CA GLY A 78 1.01 6.35 6.98
C GLY A 78 -0.51 6.47 7.00
N ARG A 79 -1.18 6.73 5.88
CA ARG A 79 -2.65 6.90 5.87
C ARG A 79 -3.41 5.68 6.43
N TYR A 80 -3.07 4.47 5.99
CA TYR A 80 -3.67 3.24 6.54
C TYR A 80 -3.16 2.95 7.96
N SER A 81 -1.88 3.19 8.23
CA SER A 81 -1.30 3.04 9.57
C SER A 81 -2.00 3.92 10.61
N ILE A 82 -2.25 5.20 10.30
CA ILE A 82 -2.96 6.15 11.16
C ILE A 82 -4.42 5.72 11.37
N PHE A 83 -5.11 5.33 10.29
CA PHE A 83 -6.47 4.82 10.37
C PHE A 83 -6.58 3.61 11.32
N LEU A 84 -5.66 2.64 11.19
CA LEU A 84 -5.64 1.46 12.04
C LEU A 84 -5.26 1.77 13.49
N ALA A 85 -4.34 2.72 13.72
CA ALA A 85 -4.01 3.21 15.06
C ALA A 85 -5.20 3.93 15.72
N GLN A 86 -6.01 4.69 14.95
CA GLN A 86 -7.26 5.29 15.43
C GLN A 86 -8.31 4.25 15.85
N LYS A 87 -8.25 3.04 15.25
CA LYS A 87 -9.08 1.89 15.65
C LYS A 87 -8.54 1.16 16.89
N GLY A 88 -7.40 1.59 17.43
CA GLY A 88 -6.80 1.04 18.65
C GLY A 88 -5.84 -0.12 18.42
N HIS A 89 -5.35 -0.32 17.21
CA HIS A 89 -4.34 -1.34 16.91
C HIS A 89 -2.92 -0.83 17.18
N ASP A 90 -2.00 -1.77 17.47
CA ASP A 90 -0.56 -1.50 17.61
C ASP A 90 0.11 -1.56 16.23
N VAL A 91 0.37 -0.42 15.61
CA VAL A 91 0.85 -0.34 14.22
C VAL A 91 2.34 0.00 14.16
N THR A 92 3.10 -0.82 13.46
CA THR A 92 4.48 -0.54 13.03
C THR A 92 4.44 -0.13 11.56
N LEU A 93 4.92 1.07 11.24
CA LEU A 93 5.10 1.55 9.88
C LEU A 93 6.53 1.27 9.41
N PHE A 94 6.66 0.74 8.21
CA PHE A 94 7.94 0.47 7.55
C PHE A 94 7.89 1.02 6.12
N ASP A 95 8.82 1.89 5.74
CA ASP A 95 8.85 2.48 4.40
C ASP A 95 10.28 2.71 3.90
N LEU A 96 10.46 2.68 2.59
CA LEU A 96 11.73 2.92 1.91
C LEU A 96 12.11 4.41 1.92
N SER A 97 11.14 5.33 1.92
CA SER A 97 11.34 6.78 1.90
C SER A 97 11.48 7.35 3.31
N GLY A 98 12.60 7.99 3.57
CA GLY A 98 12.83 8.72 4.82
C GLY A 98 11.89 9.93 4.96
N LYS A 99 11.50 10.58 3.84
CA LYS A 99 10.51 11.66 3.82
C LYS A 99 9.14 11.16 4.27
N ASN A 100 8.68 10.03 3.72
CA ASN A 100 7.41 9.43 4.10
C ASN A 100 7.36 9.08 5.58
N ILE A 101 8.42 8.49 6.13
CA ILE A 101 8.50 8.18 7.57
C ILE A 101 8.37 9.45 8.43
N ARG A 102 9.05 10.54 8.08
CA ARG A 102 8.92 11.82 8.81
C ARG A 102 7.49 12.35 8.72
N GLN A 103 6.91 12.34 7.53
CA GLN A 103 5.53 12.80 7.31
C GLN A 103 4.51 11.93 8.08
N ALA A 104 4.69 10.61 8.13
CA ALA A 104 3.85 9.72 8.90
C ALA A 104 3.84 10.03 10.40
N ILE A 105 5.01 10.36 10.96
CA ILE A 105 5.14 10.77 12.36
C ILE A 105 4.38 12.08 12.62
N GLU A 106 4.55 13.07 11.75
CA GLU A 106 3.85 14.36 11.84
C GLU A 106 2.33 14.18 11.73
N LYS A 107 1.88 13.41 10.73
CA LYS A 107 0.45 13.14 10.50
C LYS A 107 -0.19 12.32 11.63
N ALA A 108 0.53 11.39 12.22
CA ALA A 108 0.06 10.67 13.40
C ALA A 108 -0.10 11.60 14.61
N GLN A 109 0.82 12.54 14.82
CA GLN A 109 0.71 13.57 15.87
C GLN A 109 -0.48 14.51 15.61
N GLU A 110 -0.68 14.97 14.37
CA GLU A 110 -1.85 15.79 14.00
C GLU A 110 -3.17 15.06 14.25
N ALA A 111 -3.20 13.75 14.08
CA ALA A 111 -4.36 12.89 14.30
C ALA A 111 -4.55 12.43 15.76
N ASP A 112 -3.67 12.87 16.67
CA ASP A 112 -3.62 12.46 18.10
C ASP A 112 -3.55 10.94 18.28
N VAL A 113 -2.78 10.24 17.43
CA VAL A 113 -2.52 8.81 17.54
C VAL A 113 -1.04 8.51 17.64
N LEU A 114 -0.71 7.35 18.20
CA LEU A 114 0.66 6.87 18.34
C LEU A 114 0.87 5.61 17.49
N LEU A 115 1.83 5.64 16.58
CA LEU A 115 2.36 4.44 15.95
C LEU A 115 3.37 3.77 16.89
N ASP A 116 3.35 2.44 17.00
CA ASP A 116 4.31 1.72 17.89
C ASP A 116 5.75 1.94 17.45
N SER A 117 5.99 1.87 16.14
CA SER A 117 7.31 2.12 15.54
C SER A 117 7.18 2.68 14.13
N CYS A 118 8.15 3.52 13.72
CA CYS A 118 8.32 4.02 12.36
C CYS A 118 9.74 3.68 11.90
N ILE A 119 9.89 2.86 10.86
CA ILE A 119 11.17 2.28 10.44
C ILE A 119 11.44 2.64 8.98
N HIS A 120 12.55 3.34 8.74
CA HIS A 120 13.08 3.61 7.41
C HIS A 120 13.89 2.40 6.94
N GLY A 121 13.44 1.68 5.92
CA GLY A 121 14.11 0.47 5.44
C GLY A 121 13.58 -0.09 4.13
N ASP A 122 14.29 -1.08 3.60
CA ASP A 122 13.98 -1.76 2.35
C ASP A 122 13.21 -3.07 2.63
N ALA A 123 12.06 -3.26 2.00
CA ALA A 123 11.23 -4.45 2.14
C ALA A 123 11.99 -5.76 1.80
N LEU A 124 12.98 -5.69 0.92
CA LEU A 124 13.87 -6.83 0.60
C LEU A 124 14.84 -7.21 1.72
N ARG A 125 14.96 -6.35 2.72
CA ARG A 125 15.90 -6.49 3.84
C ARG A 125 15.19 -6.39 5.20
N LEU A 126 13.89 -6.69 5.24
CA LEU A 126 13.06 -6.56 6.44
C LEU A 126 13.64 -7.31 7.65
N SER A 127 14.29 -8.47 7.44
CA SER A 127 14.95 -9.27 8.48
C SER A 127 16.09 -8.55 9.20
N GLU A 128 16.69 -7.52 8.61
CA GLU A 128 17.74 -6.71 9.27
C GLU A 128 17.16 -5.79 10.35
N TYR A 129 15.89 -5.44 10.24
CA TYR A 129 15.18 -4.56 11.18
C TYR A 129 14.26 -5.35 12.11
N LEU A 130 13.57 -6.34 11.57
CA LEU A 130 12.59 -7.19 12.25
C LEU A 130 13.05 -8.65 12.22
N TYR A 131 14.05 -8.96 13.06
CA TYR A 131 14.71 -10.26 13.08
C TYR A 131 13.85 -11.42 13.63
N LYS A 132 12.83 -11.12 14.44
CA LYS A 132 11.93 -12.14 14.98
C LYS A 132 10.87 -12.51 13.95
N ALA A 133 10.58 -13.81 13.81
CA ALA A 133 9.46 -14.33 13.04
C ALA A 133 8.14 -14.23 13.83
N GLU A 134 7.02 -14.32 13.13
CA GLU A 134 5.68 -14.55 13.68
C GLU A 134 5.27 -13.57 14.79
N GLN A 135 5.51 -12.27 14.55
CA GLN A 135 5.24 -11.23 15.53
C GLN A 135 3.90 -10.51 15.29
N TYR A 136 3.44 -10.42 14.03
CA TYR A 136 2.31 -9.61 13.63
C TYR A 136 1.08 -10.46 13.34
N ASP A 137 -0.08 -9.96 13.75
CA ASP A 137 -1.38 -10.56 13.49
C ASP A 137 -1.85 -10.24 12.07
N VAL A 138 -1.47 -9.04 11.58
CA VAL A 138 -1.78 -8.52 10.25
C VAL A 138 -0.52 -7.91 9.64
N VAL A 139 -0.30 -8.16 8.36
CA VAL A 139 0.73 -7.48 7.55
C VAL A 139 0.06 -6.85 6.33
N LEU A 140 0.31 -5.56 6.12
CA LEU A 140 -0.02 -4.86 4.89
C LEU A 140 1.25 -4.83 4.02
N LEU A 141 1.13 -5.22 2.76
CA LEU A 141 2.17 -5.17 1.74
C LEU A 141 1.59 -4.46 0.51
N MET A 142 1.26 -3.16 0.69
CA MET A 142 0.44 -2.40 -0.26
C MET A 142 1.22 -1.29 -0.98
N GLY A 143 2.49 -1.52 -1.25
CA GLY A 143 3.38 -0.62 -1.99
C GLY A 143 4.46 -1.39 -2.73
N PRO A 144 5.25 -2.19 -2.03
CA PRO A 144 6.49 -2.76 -2.57
C PRO A 144 6.32 -3.63 -3.81
N LEU A 145 5.25 -4.45 -3.90
CA LEU A 145 5.12 -5.46 -4.96
C LEU A 145 5.09 -4.86 -6.37
N TYR A 146 4.48 -3.70 -6.53
CA TYR A 146 4.41 -3.04 -7.84
C TYR A 146 5.60 -2.12 -8.13
N HIS A 147 6.54 -1.93 -7.18
CA HIS A 147 7.81 -1.25 -7.42
C HIS A 147 8.99 -2.22 -7.65
N LEU A 148 8.78 -3.51 -7.45
CA LEU A 148 9.80 -4.53 -7.61
C LEU A 148 9.67 -5.18 -9.00
N MET A 149 10.50 -4.72 -9.96
CA MET A 149 10.44 -5.13 -11.35
C MET A 149 10.75 -6.62 -11.56
N ARG A 150 11.67 -7.20 -10.76
CA ARG A 150 12.06 -8.61 -10.89
C ARG A 150 11.14 -9.50 -10.05
N GLU A 151 10.66 -10.59 -10.63
CA GLU A 151 9.85 -11.60 -9.95
C GLU A 151 10.50 -12.09 -8.64
N GLN A 152 11.81 -12.37 -8.67
CA GLN A 152 12.58 -12.83 -7.52
C GLN A 152 12.56 -11.82 -6.35
N ASP A 153 12.52 -10.52 -6.64
CA ASP A 153 12.45 -9.47 -5.62
C ASP A 153 11.02 -9.41 -5.03
N ARG A 154 9.98 -9.57 -5.85
CA ARG A 154 8.59 -9.67 -5.39
C ARG A 154 8.39 -10.89 -4.50
N GLU A 155 8.89 -12.05 -4.92
CA GLU A 155 8.87 -13.27 -4.11
C GLU A 155 9.60 -13.09 -2.77
N LYS A 156 10.77 -12.43 -2.79
CA LYS A 156 11.56 -12.16 -1.58
C LYS A 156 10.82 -11.22 -0.62
N ALA A 157 10.26 -10.12 -1.12
CA ALA A 157 9.47 -9.19 -0.28
C ALA A 157 8.27 -9.90 0.35
N LEU A 158 7.57 -10.73 -0.42
CA LEU A 158 6.46 -11.55 0.07
C LEU A 158 6.90 -12.56 1.13
N GLN A 159 8.03 -13.25 0.93
CA GLN A 159 8.59 -14.18 1.91
C GLN A 159 8.99 -13.48 3.21
N GLU A 160 9.60 -12.29 3.13
CA GLU A 160 9.94 -11.48 4.31
C GLU A 160 8.69 -11.04 5.07
N ALA A 161 7.62 -10.63 4.37
CA ALA A 161 6.33 -10.28 4.97
C ALA A 161 5.68 -11.50 5.66
N LEU A 162 5.68 -12.65 5.00
CA LEU A 162 5.14 -13.90 5.56
C LEU A 162 5.98 -14.42 6.74
N ARG A 163 7.28 -14.20 6.75
CA ARG A 163 8.15 -14.61 7.87
C ARG A 163 7.72 -13.93 9.17
N VAL A 164 7.37 -12.67 9.14
CA VAL A 164 6.98 -11.90 10.35
C VAL A 164 5.50 -12.04 10.70
N LEU A 165 4.67 -12.50 9.75
CA LEU A 165 3.25 -12.79 9.96
C LEU A 165 3.08 -14.10 10.75
N LYS A 166 2.22 -14.09 11.75
CA LYS A 166 1.87 -15.29 12.54
C LYS A 166 1.14 -16.33 11.69
N PRO A 167 1.23 -17.64 12.03
CA PRO A 167 0.28 -18.62 11.50
C PRO A 167 -1.16 -18.18 11.77
N GLY A 168 -2.03 -18.34 10.79
CA GLY A 168 -3.42 -17.84 10.85
C GLY A 168 -3.59 -16.32 10.70
N GLY A 169 -2.50 -15.56 10.64
CA GLY A 169 -2.51 -14.11 10.43
C GLY A 169 -2.96 -13.69 9.03
N LEU A 170 -3.30 -12.43 8.88
CA LEU A 170 -3.83 -11.85 7.63
C LEU A 170 -2.76 -11.07 6.87
N LEU A 171 -2.67 -11.30 5.58
CA LEU A 171 -1.91 -10.47 4.64
C LEU A 171 -2.88 -9.69 3.75
N PHE A 172 -2.68 -8.38 3.67
CA PHE A 172 -3.25 -7.50 2.67
C PHE A 172 -2.15 -7.13 1.68
N ALA A 173 -2.37 -7.35 0.40
CA ALA A 173 -1.40 -6.99 -0.64
C ALA A 173 -2.08 -6.21 -1.75
N SER A 174 -1.42 -5.17 -2.26
CA SER A 174 -1.92 -4.37 -3.38
C SER A 174 -1.08 -4.59 -4.63
N PHE A 175 -1.75 -4.57 -5.78
CA PHE A 175 -1.16 -4.69 -7.11
C PHE A 175 -1.73 -3.59 -8.00
N ILE A 176 -0.96 -3.17 -9.00
CA ILE A 176 -1.45 -2.29 -10.05
C ILE A 176 -1.84 -3.14 -11.26
N SER A 177 -3.05 -2.92 -11.77
CA SER A 177 -3.59 -3.62 -12.93
C SER A 177 -2.81 -3.30 -14.20
N THR A 178 -2.62 -4.29 -15.08
CA THR A 178 -2.09 -4.06 -16.44
C THR A 178 -2.92 -3.06 -17.25
N TYR A 179 -4.16 -2.82 -16.86
CA TYR A 179 -5.04 -1.84 -17.52
C TYR A 179 -4.94 -0.43 -16.93
N ALA A 180 -4.29 -0.24 -15.77
CA ALA A 180 -4.18 1.07 -15.11
C ALA A 180 -3.57 2.14 -16.05
N PRO A 181 -2.43 1.91 -16.73
CA PRO A 181 -1.85 2.91 -17.63
C PRO A 181 -2.79 3.30 -18.79
N ILE A 182 -3.63 2.36 -19.25
CA ILE A 182 -4.58 2.61 -20.34
C ILE A 182 -5.71 3.50 -19.84
N GLN A 183 -6.19 3.26 -18.62
CA GLN A 183 -7.25 4.06 -18.02
C GLN A 183 -6.78 5.49 -17.75
N ASP A 184 -5.57 5.64 -17.20
CA ASP A 184 -4.92 6.94 -16.98
C ASP A 184 -4.74 7.72 -18.28
N TYR A 185 -4.26 7.06 -19.34
CA TYR A 185 -4.15 7.67 -20.67
C TYR A 185 -5.52 8.07 -21.22
N ALA A 186 -6.51 7.19 -21.14
CA ALA A 186 -7.86 7.46 -21.65
C ALA A 186 -8.57 8.57 -20.89
N SER A 187 -8.28 8.75 -19.60
CA SER A 187 -8.79 9.85 -18.77
C SER A 187 -8.04 11.16 -18.96
N GLY A 188 -6.91 11.16 -19.67
CA GLY A 188 -6.05 12.31 -19.90
C GLY A 188 -5.20 12.72 -18.69
N LEU A 189 -5.09 11.85 -17.67
CA LEU A 189 -4.28 12.10 -16.47
C LEU A 189 -2.77 12.06 -16.80
N TYR A 190 -2.37 11.17 -17.71
CA TYR A 190 -0.97 11.03 -18.11
C TYR A 190 -0.83 11.00 -19.64
N ASP A 191 0.23 11.63 -20.13
CA ASP A 191 0.64 11.52 -21.52
C ASP A 191 1.70 10.42 -21.67
N PHE A 192 1.28 9.24 -22.03
CA PHE A 192 2.20 8.11 -22.32
C PHE A 192 2.90 8.25 -23.69
N GLY A 193 2.59 9.29 -24.44
CA GLY A 193 3.30 9.73 -25.65
C GLY A 193 3.23 8.78 -26.84
N ASP A 194 3.00 7.49 -26.64
CA ASP A 194 3.05 6.48 -27.68
C ASP A 194 2.16 5.28 -27.37
N MET A 195 1.17 5.03 -28.22
CA MET A 195 0.26 3.89 -28.10
C MET A 195 1.00 2.53 -28.18
N ASP A 196 2.06 2.45 -28.98
CA ASP A 196 2.83 1.21 -29.12
C ASP A 196 3.52 0.83 -27.78
N ARG A 197 3.90 1.82 -26.96
CA ARG A 197 4.43 1.59 -25.62
C ARG A 197 3.37 1.06 -24.65
N LEU A 198 2.15 1.59 -24.71
CA LEU A 198 1.04 1.07 -23.91
C LEU A 198 0.74 -0.38 -24.23
N LEU A 199 0.74 -0.71 -25.54
CA LEU A 199 0.52 -2.07 -26.02
C LEU A 199 1.65 -3.02 -25.58
N ALA A 200 2.91 -2.58 -25.62
CA ALA A 200 4.04 -3.38 -25.12
C ALA A 200 3.92 -3.65 -23.61
N GLY A 201 3.52 -2.66 -22.83
CA GLY A 201 3.30 -2.82 -21.38
C GLY A 201 2.21 -3.83 -21.03
N LEU A 202 1.23 -4.07 -21.91
CA LEU A 202 0.25 -5.15 -21.74
C LEU A 202 0.85 -6.55 -21.88
N GLU A 203 1.95 -6.69 -22.61
CA GLU A 203 2.58 -8.00 -22.88
C GLU A 203 3.55 -8.40 -21.77
N ASP A 204 4.32 -7.44 -21.22
CA ASP A 204 5.40 -7.72 -20.25
C ASP A 204 5.14 -7.22 -18.83
N GLY A 205 4.04 -6.50 -18.59
CA GLY A 205 3.66 -5.97 -17.28
C GLY A 205 4.58 -4.85 -16.80
N THR A 206 5.45 -4.29 -17.63
CA THR A 206 6.38 -3.23 -17.24
C THR A 206 6.02 -1.89 -17.84
N ALA A 207 5.94 -0.85 -17.02
CA ALA A 207 6.04 0.52 -17.52
C ALA A 207 7.53 0.87 -17.59
N GLN A 208 7.99 1.22 -18.78
CA GLN A 208 9.28 1.90 -18.84
C GLN A 208 9.14 3.28 -18.17
N PRO A 209 10.19 3.74 -17.43
CA PRO A 209 10.16 5.02 -16.74
C PRO A 209 9.77 6.10 -17.76
N GLY A 210 8.54 6.57 -17.64
CA GLY A 210 8.03 7.71 -18.38
C GLY A 210 8.12 8.94 -17.48
N LYS A 211 7.84 10.11 -18.03
CA LYS A 211 7.99 11.39 -17.35
C LYS A 211 7.16 11.58 -16.06
N ASN A 212 6.28 10.64 -15.68
CA ASN A 212 5.24 10.90 -14.68
C ASN A 212 5.14 9.89 -13.52
N PHE A 213 5.81 8.71 -13.58
CA PHE A 213 5.82 7.74 -12.49
C PHE A 213 7.14 6.96 -12.47
N THR A 214 7.53 6.42 -11.31
CA THR A 214 8.73 5.60 -11.15
C THR A 214 8.57 4.20 -11.74
N ASN A 215 9.59 3.35 -11.65
CA ASN A 215 9.54 1.96 -12.08
C ASN A 215 8.32 1.25 -11.48
N SER A 216 7.45 0.73 -12.32
CA SER A 216 6.22 0.07 -11.91
C SER A 216 5.99 -1.22 -12.66
N TYR A 217 5.58 -2.23 -11.92
CA TYR A 217 5.17 -3.53 -12.42
C TYR A 217 3.65 -3.63 -12.37
N PHE A 218 3.05 -3.92 -13.50
CA PHE A 218 1.62 -4.10 -13.66
C PHE A 218 1.32 -5.58 -13.86
N CYS A 219 0.31 -6.10 -13.19
CA CYS A 219 -0.04 -7.51 -13.32
C CYS A 219 -1.53 -7.73 -13.58
N GLY A 220 -1.83 -8.88 -14.19
CA GLY A 220 -3.20 -9.36 -14.32
C GLY A 220 -3.72 -9.96 -13.02
N GLU A 221 -5.05 -10.08 -12.91
CA GLU A 221 -5.72 -10.66 -11.75
C GLU A 221 -5.22 -12.07 -11.43
N LYS A 222 -5.13 -12.92 -12.47
CA LYS A 222 -4.70 -14.32 -12.30
C LYS A 222 -3.25 -14.41 -11.84
N GLU A 223 -2.37 -13.56 -12.33
CA GLU A 223 -0.96 -13.54 -11.93
C GLU A 223 -0.81 -13.16 -10.46
N ALA A 224 -1.54 -12.14 -10.02
CA ALA A 224 -1.57 -11.73 -8.62
C ALA A 224 -2.06 -12.88 -7.71
N GLU A 225 -3.16 -13.55 -8.08
CA GLU A 225 -3.70 -14.68 -7.33
C GLU A 225 -2.72 -15.86 -7.31
N ASP A 226 -2.13 -16.23 -8.46
CA ASP A 226 -1.16 -17.35 -8.57
C ASP A 226 0.10 -17.07 -7.71
N MET A 227 0.58 -15.83 -7.66
CA MET A 227 1.71 -15.44 -6.80
C MET A 227 1.40 -15.69 -5.32
N MET A 228 0.22 -15.30 -4.86
CA MET A 228 -0.19 -15.45 -3.46
C MET A 228 -0.47 -16.91 -3.10
N GLU A 229 -1.07 -17.69 -4.00
CA GLU A 229 -1.30 -19.12 -3.84
C GLU A 229 0.03 -19.89 -3.74
N LYS A 230 1.00 -19.61 -4.63
CA LYS A 230 2.36 -20.19 -4.55
C LYS A 230 3.07 -19.89 -3.24
N ALA A 231 2.78 -18.74 -2.63
CA ALA A 231 3.34 -18.37 -1.33
C ALA A 231 2.65 -19.07 -0.14
N GLY A 232 1.64 -19.91 -0.38
CA GLY A 232 0.94 -20.68 0.64
C GLY A 232 -0.14 -19.92 1.40
N LEU A 233 -0.69 -18.87 0.81
CA LEU A 233 -1.80 -18.11 1.36
C LEU A 233 -3.15 -18.72 0.96
N CYS A 234 -4.08 -18.76 1.90
CA CYS A 234 -5.49 -19.07 1.62
C CYS A 234 -6.22 -17.75 1.31
N GLN A 235 -6.67 -17.58 0.07
CA GLN A 235 -7.40 -16.38 -0.36
C GLN A 235 -8.72 -16.23 0.39
N LEU A 236 -8.95 -15.04 0.93
CA LEU A 236 -10.20 -14.64 1.58
C LEU A 236 -10.99 -13.68 0.68
N ALA A 237 -10.28 -12.73 0.04
CA ALA A 237 -10.87 -11.79 -0.92
C ALA A 237 -9.86 -11.44 -2.01
N PHE A 238 -10.37 -11.11 -3.20
CA PHE A 238 -9.65 -10.44 -4.27
C PHE A 238 -10.57 -9.41 -4.90
N ALA A 239 -10.18 -8.14 -4.87
CA ALA A 239 -11.06 -7.03 -5.20
C ALA A 239 -10.37 -6.00 -6.09
N GLY A 240 -11.13 -5.39 -7.01
CA GLY A 240 -10.78 -4.15 -7.68
C GLY A 240 -11.33 -2.97 -6.90
N VAL A 241 -10.46 -2.14 -6.32
CA VAL A 241 -10.91 -1.19 -5.29
C VAL A 241 -11.57 0.07 -5.85
N GLU A 242 -11.24 0.51 -7.07
CA GLU A 242 -11.91 1.66 -7.73
C GLU A 242 -13.11 1.21 -8.57
N ASN A 243 -12.98 0.11 -9.31
CA ASN A 243 -13.94 -0.47 -10.27
C ASN A 243 -14.75 0.58 -11.05
N ILE A 244 -16.07 0.67 -10.86
CA ILE A 244 -16.93 1.61 -11.58
C ILE A 244 -16.62 3.09 -11.32
N LEU A 245 -15.85 3.41 -10.28
CA LEU A 245 -15.45 4.77 -9.91
C LEU A 245 -14.05 5.16 -10.44
N CYS A 246 -13.33 4.24 -11.05
CA CYS A 246 -12.03 4.49 -11.63
C CYS A 246 -12.07 5.67 -12.62
N GLY A 247 -11.20 6.66 -12.47
CA GLY A 247 -11.14 7.89 -13.27
C GLY A 247 -12.34 8.81 -13.10
N LYS A 248 -13.11 8.67 -12.00
CA LYS A 248 -14.30 9.50 -11.72
C LYS A 248 -14.21 10.26 -10.40
N GLU A 249 -13.02 10.38 -9.84
CA GLU A 249 -12.74 11.02 -8.55
C GLU A 249 -13.26 12.47 -8.54
N GLU A 250 -12.99 13.23 -9.61
CA GLU A 250 -13.47 14.62 -9.72
C GLU A 250 -15.00 14.71 -9.68
N LEU A 251 -15.70 13.78 -10.31
CA LEU A 251 -17.16 13.73 -10.26
C LEU A 251 -17.65 13.34 -8.88
N LEU A 252 -16.98 12.37 -8.24
CA LEU A 252 -17.30 11.92 -6.89
C LEU A 252 -17.15 13.08 -5.89
N HIS A 253 -16.05 13.83 -5.96
CA HIS A 253 -15.78 14.97 -5.07
C HIS A 253 -16.77 16.12 -5.19
N LYS A 254 -17.44 16.27 -6.36
CA LYS A 254 -18.50 17.27 -6.56
C LYS A 254 -19.83 16.89 -5.92
N LEU A 255 -20.00 15.65 -5.49
CA LEU A 255 -21.24 15.21 -4.86
C LEU A 255 -21.30 15.60 -3.37
N ALA A 256 -22.50 15.74 -2.84
CA ALA A 256 -22.68 15.85 -1.39
C ALA A 256 -22.25 14.54 -0.69
N SER A 257 -21.71 14.66 0.53
CA SER A 257 -21.10 13.52 1.28
C SER A 257 -22.01 12.29 1.37
N GLN A 258 -23.33 12.47 1.54
CA GLN A 258 -24.27 11.36 1.55
C GLN A 258 -24.39 10.63 0.21
N GLN A 259 -24.19 11.34 -0.90
CA GLN A 259 -24.21 10.75 -2.24
C GLN A 259 -22.87 10.05 -2.53
N GLN A 260 -21.74 10.65 -2.13
CA GLN A 260 -20.43 10.00 -2.19
C GLN A 260 -20.45 8.65 -1.47
N GLU A 261 -20.95 8.63 -0.22
CA GLU A 261 -21.06 7.42 0.58
C GLU A 261 -21.88 6.31 -0.10
N LYS A 262 -22.95 6.65 -0.79
CA LYS A 262 -23.74 5.68 -1.55
C LYS A 262 -22.96 5.09 -2.73
N TRP A 263 -22.18 5.90 -3.44
CA TRP A 263 -21.33 5.45 -4.54
C TRP A 263 -20.18 4.59 -4.06
N LEU A 264 -19.51 4.98 -2.97
CA LEU A 264 -18.45 4.19 -2.35
C LEU A 264 -18.96 2.85 -1.82
N ASN A 265 -20.16 2.83 -1.24
CA ASN A 265 -20.80 1.57 -0.82
C ASN A 265 -21.14 0.67 -2.03
N LEU A 266 -21.60 1.26 -3.15
CA LEU A 266 -21.85 0.49 -4.36
C LEU A 266 -20.55 -0.07 -4.92
N ALA A 267 -19.48 0.73 -5.02
CA ALA A 267 -18.17 0.29 -5.47
C ALA A 267 -17.64 -0.86 -4.60
N TRP A 268 -17.70 -0.73 -3.27
CA TRP A 268 -17.29 -1.80 -2.36
C TRP A 268 -18.06 -3.11 -2.60
N ARG A 269 -19.39 -3.05 -2.78
CA ARG A 269 -20.22 -4.24 -3.06
C ARG A 269 -19.90 -4.90 -4.39
N LEU A 270 -19.44 -4.13 -5.36
CA LEU A 270 -19.09 -4.62 -6.70
C LEU A 270 -17.63 -5.02 -6.83
N SER A 271 -16.78 -4.71 -5.84
CA SER A 271 -15.32 -4.81 -5.95
C SER A 271 -14.79 -6.23 -6.17
N GLN A 272 -15.54 -7.26 -5.76
CA GLN A 272 -15.21 -8.68 -6.00
C GLN A 272 -15.88 -9.28 -7.25
N ASP A 273 -16.67 -8.49 -7.99
CA ASP A 273 -17.23 -8.99 -9.25
C ASP A 273 -16.12 -9.15 -10.30
N ARG A 274 -15.83 -10.39 -10.67
CA ARG A 274 -14.79 -10.74 -11.65
C ARG A 274 -14.92 -10.00 -12.98
N LYS A 275 -16.13 -9.62 -13.37
CA LYS A 275 -16.39 -8.88 -14.62
C LYS A 275 -15.97 -7.43 -14.54
N LEU A 276 -15.76 -6.90 -13.33
CA LEU A 276 -15.42 -5.51 -13.08
C LEU A 276 -13.96 -5.30 -12.64
N LEU A 277 -13.21 -6.38 -12.35
CA LEU A 277 -11.82 -6.28 -11.89
C LEU A 277 -10.97 -5.46 -12.87
N GLY A 278 -11.08 -5.73 -14.18
CA GLY A 278 -10.33 -4.98 -15.20
C GLY A 278 -10.71 -3.49 -15.35
N MET A 279 -11.71 -3.02 -14.62
CA MET A 279 -12.02 -1.58 -14.53
C MET A 279 -11.25 -0.87 -13.42
N SER A 280 -10.53 -1.58 -12.57
CA SER A 280 -9.75 -0.99 -11.48
C SER A 280 -8.30 -0.77 -11.88
N GLU A 281 -7.72 0.28 -11.35
CA GLU A 281 -6.27 0.51 -11.37
C GLU A 281 -5.56 -0.37 -10.36
N HIS A 282 -6.17 -0.58 -9.18
CA HIS A 282 -5.56 -1.37 -8.13
C HIS A 282 -6.40 -2.61 -7.80
N PHE A 283 -5.68 -3.72 -7.58
CA PHE A 283 -6.23 -4.92 -6.97
C PHE A 283 -5.79 -5.02 -5.51
N LEU A 284 -6.72 -5.39 -4.65
CA LEU A 284 -6.48 -5.74 -3.26
C LEU A 284 -6.67 -7.25 -3.08
N TYR A 285 -5.60 -7.91 -2.64
CA TYR A 285 -5.64 -9.30 -2.20
C TYR A 285 -5.67 -9.37 -0.68
N ILE A 286 -6.52 -10.22 -0.13
CA ILE A 286 -6.54 -10.54 1.30
C ILE A 286 -6.42 -12.05 1.44
N GLY A 287 -5.41 -12.50 2.18
CA GLY A 287 -5.17 -13.92 2.41
C GLY A 287 -4.78 -14.23 3.85
N ARG A 288 -5.01 -15.49 4.22
CA ARG A 288 -4.62 -16.03 5.52
C ARG A 288 -3.40 -16.92 5.38
N LYS A 289 -2.37 -16.69 6.21
CA LYS A 289 -1.22 -17.59 6.32
C LYS A 289 -1.67 -18.91 6.95
N GLN A 290 -1.38 -20.01 6.26
CA GLN A 290 -1.62 -21.36 6.77
C GLN A 290 -0.61 -21.79 7.83
#